data_b01fbb6a245537cacb224e30d40f65bb
#
_entry.id   b01fbb6a245537cacb224e30d40f65bb
#
_cell.length_a   1.000
_cell.length_b   1.000
_cell.length_c   1.000
_cell.angle_alpha   90.00
_cell.angle_beta   90.00
_cell.angle_gamma   90.00
#
_symmetry.space_group_name_H-M   'P 1'
#
loop_
_entity.id
_entity.type
_entity.pdbx_description
1 polymer ?
#
loop_
_entity_poly.entity_id
_entity_poly.type
_entity_poly.pdbx_seq_one_letter_code
_entity_poly.pdbx_strand_id
1 'polypeptide(L)'
;MLLFSPVPLWSEIARGIRERGVLTLTLLVTVLAAPLASWGDARVHTNAMNLDPEVREAYHYFYLLDYPAAVQRFEHIHNEHPGDPHATTMLLEAVVFQELYRQDLLDTTFYANDGFLTGKHATDEDPKKRDEIFALADEAVREADWRISRNSKDVDALFARGWARSLRCTYVAMVQRGFGAGFRLAGKAKDDCERVLKIDPDYVDAKLVVGVYEYVVGALPFPFKILIGFAGITGSKSKGMELLRDDGERGVATAVDARTVIALFLRREGKYKQAIEVVRSLKQQFPRDFLFCLEEANLRKDAGEGMKAVDAYRAIIADSQKPGYFAEARLELAYFGLGDALRGQRHYAEAAQAYEKAAAAKNVGTELKVRTLLAAGECHDLLGERQQAVRDYQEAINAGPNTSRADTARKRMKSPYKAS
;
A
#
# COMPACT_ATOMS: atom_id res chain seq x y z
N MET A 1 -9.70 -26.76 -89.10
CA MET A 1 -8.34 -26.81 -89.70
C MET A 1 -7.55 -25.65 -89.14
N LEU A 2 -6.55 -25.93 -88.45
CA LEU A 2 -5.34 -25.23 -88.06
C LEU A 2 -5.02 -25.55 -86.61
N LEU A 3 -3.96 -26.29 -86.46
CA LEU A 3 -3.24 -26.76 -85.34
C LEU A 3 -2.50 -25.54 -84.66
N PHE A 4 -2.49 -25.47 -83.35
CA PHE A 4 -1.49 -24.78 -82.61
C PHE A 4 -0.93 -25.71 -81.52
N SER A 5 0.38 -25.95 -81.61
CA SER A 5 1.19 -26.68 -80.64
C SER A 5 1.36 -25.87 -79.32
N PRO A 6 1.45 -26.50 -78.18
CA PRO A 6 1.79 -25.77 -76.96
C PRO A 6 3.32 -25.67 -76.81
N VAL A 7 3.81 -24.46 -76.68
CA VAL A 7 5.17 -24.09 -76.35
C VAL A 7 5.45 -24.25 -74.85
N PRO A 8 6.62 -24.67 -74.39
CA PRO A 8 6.89 -25.06 -73.00
C PRO A 8 7.24 -23.82 -72.12
N LEU A 9 6.23 -23.23 -71.56
CA LEU A 9 6.38 -22.14 -70.59
C LEU A 9 6.61 -22.62 -69.14
N TRP A 10 6.43 -23.91 -68.87
CA TRP A 10 6.49 -24.45 -67.55
C TRP A 10 7.90 -24.83 -67.05
N SER A 11 8.87 -25.04 -67.95
CA SER A 11 10.25 -25.40 -67.57
C SER A 11 11.09 -24.21 -67.04
N GLU A 12 10.78 -22.98 -67.47
CA GLU A 12 11.50 -21.79 -66.97
C GLU A 12 10.92 -21.31 -65.64
N ILE A 13 9.61 -21.42 -65.43
CA ILE A 13 8.96 -21.11 -64.15
C ILE A 13 9.38 -22.07 -63.07
N ALA A 14 9.54 -23.36 -63.40
CA ALA A 14 10.00 -24.37 -62.42
C ALA A 14 11.47 -24.17 -61.99
N ARG A 15 12.33 -23.64 -62.87
CA ARG A 15 13.72 -23.37 -62.57
C ARG A 15 13.86 -22.11 -61.68
N GLY A 16 13.11 -21.06 -61.97
CA GLY A 16 13.08 -19.82 -61.17
C GLY A 16 12.51 -20.00 -59.75
N ILE A 17 11.52 -20.92 -59.57
CA ILE A 17 10.97 -21.23 -58.27
C ILE A 17 11.94 -22.05 -57.46
N ARG A 18 12.73 -22.95 -58.08
CA ARG A 18 13.72 -23.77 -57.38
C ARG A 18 14.91 -22.97 -56.85
N GLU A 19 15.38 -21.98 -57.59
CA GLU A 19 16.50 -21.13 -57.19
C GLU A 19 16.04 -20.06 -56.16
N ARG A 20 14.82 -19.50 -56.31
CA ARG A 20 14.27 -18.56 -55.34
C ARG A 20 13.80 -19.26 -54.05
N GLY A 21 13.29 -20.51 -54.14
CA GLY A 21 12.90 -21.33 -53.02
C GLY A 21 14.07 -21.71 -52.12
N VAL A 22 15.25 -22.03 -52.68
CA VAL A 22 16.44 -22.36 -51.93
C VAL A 22 17.01 -21.13 -51.23
N LEU A 23 17.04 -19.95 -51.90
CA LEU A 23 17.48 -18.69 -51.31
C LEU A 23 16.54 -18.21 -50.17
N THR A 24 15.22 -18.39 -50.35
CA THR A 24 14.24 -18.02 -49.32
C THR A 24 14.28 -18.98 -48.11
N LEU A 25 14.53 -20.27 -48.36
CA LEU A 25 14.65 -21.27 -47.29
C LEU A 25 15.97 -21.08 -46.50
N THR A 26 17.06 -20.71 -47.20
CA THR A 26 18.36 -20.43 -46.57
C THR A 26 18.30 -19.12 -45.75
N LEU A 27 17.59 -18.11 -46.22
CA LEU A 27 17.34 -16.87 -45.43
C LEU A 27 16.39 -17.11 -44.24
N LEU A 28 15.38 -17.98 -44.40
CA LEU A 28 14.46 -18.33 -43.27
C LEU A 28 15.18 -19.17 -42.22
N VAL A 29 16.09 -20.08 -42.59
CA VAL A 29 16.87 -20.89 -41.67
C VAL A 29 17.97 -20.08 -40.99
N THR A 30 18.55 -19.07 -41.67
CA THR A 30 19.51 -18.16 -41.03
C THR A 30 18.86 -17.13 -40.09
N VAL A 31 17.60 -16.75 -40.33
CA VAL A 31 16.82 -15.90 -39.39
C VAL A 31 16.32 -16.72 -38.18
N LEU A 32 16.06 -18.02 -38.36
CA LEU A 32 15.70 -18.92 -37.23
C LEU A 32 16.96 -19.42 -36.45
N ALA A 33 18.15 -19.29 -37.01
CA ALA A 33 19.43 -19.60 -36.35
C ALA A 33 20.15 -18.33 -35.83
N ALA A 34 19.50 -17.15 -35.85
CA ALA A 34 19.91 -16.11 -34.95
C ALA A 34 19.80 -16.72 -33.53
N PRO A 35 20.90 -16.71 -32.72
CA PRO A 35 20.75 -17.09 -31.36
C PRO A 35 19.56 -16.25 -30.85
N LEU A 36 18.54 -16.91 -30.33
CA LEU A 36 17.66 -16.28 -29.36
C LEU A 36 18.68 -15.70 -28.38
N ALA A 37 19.04 -14.42 -28.59
CA ALA A 37 19.64 -13.67 -27.52
C ALA A 37 18.70 -13.99 -26.37
N SER A 38 19.16 -14.85 -25.48
CA SER A 38 18.50 -15.05 -24.21
C SER A 38 18.33 -13.62 -23.74
N TRP A 39 17.11 -13.13 -23.81
CA TRP A 39 16.69 -12.13 -22.88
C TRP A 39 16.98 -12.84 -21.57
N GLY A 40 18.21 -12.63 -21.07
CA GLY A 40 18.59 -13.15 -19.79
C GLY A 40 17.45 -12.70 -18.91
N ASP A 41 16.70 -13.66 -18.36
CA ASP A 41 15.89 -13.38 -17.21
C ASP A 41 16.80 -12.56 -16.34
N ALA A 42 16.55 -11.26 -16.27
CA ALA A 42 17.27 -10.38 -15.36
C ALA A 42 16.99 -11.02 -14.00
N ARG A 43 17.96 -11.81 -13.53
CA ARG A 43 17.81 -12.56 -12.29
C ARG A 43 17.68 -11.52 -11.22
N VAL A 44 16.44 -11.24 -10.83
CA VAL A 44 16.17 -10.36 -9.70
C VAL A 44 16.83 -11.02 -8.51
N HIS A 45 17.82 -10.37 -7.95
CA HIS A 45 18.43 -10.86 -6.72
C HIS A 45 17.50 -10.54 -5.55
N THR A 46 17.19 -11.55 -4.78
CA THR A 46 16.40 -11.45 -3.55
C THR A 46 16.94 -12.45 -2.54
N ASN A 47 16.66 -12.27 -1.26
CA ASN A 47 16.99 -13.26 -0.25
C ASN A 47 16.33 -14.60 -0.57
N ALA A 48 17.05 -15.72 -0.40
CA ALA A 48 16.54 -17.05 -0.71
C ALA A 48 15.26 -17.41 0.07
N MET A 49 15.10 -16.91 1.29
CA MET A 49 13.90 -17.13 2.10
C MET A 49 12.63 -16.57 1.44
N ASN A 50 12.71 -15.51 0.63
CA ASN A 50 11.57 -14.96 -0.11
C ASN A 50 11.00 -15.94 -1.15
N LEU A 51 11.79 -16.96 -1.53
CA LEU A 51 11.39 -18.00 -2.47
C LEU A 51 10.88 -19.26 -1.76
N ASP A 52 11.03 -19.34 -0.44
CA ASP A 52 10.57 -20.47 0.36
C ASP A 52 9.04 -20.57 0.35
N PRO A 53 8.46 -21.76 0.11
CA PRO A 53 7.02 -21.96 0.13
C PRO A 53 6.35 -21.58 1.46
N GLU A 54 7.01 -21.81 2.59
CA GLU A 54 6.49 -21.51 3.92
C GLU A 54 6.42 -20.00 4.14
N VAL A 55 7.46 -19.25 3.73
CA VAL A 55 7.48 -17.79 3.76
C VAL A 55 6.39 -17.22 2.85
N ARG A 56 6.21 -17.78 1.65
CA ARG A 56 5.14 -17.36 0.75
C ARG A 56 3.75 -17.64 1.32
N GLU A 57 3.57 -18.76 2.03
CA GLU A 57 2.32 -19.05 2.72
C GLU A 57 2.08 -18.03 3.86
N ALA A 58 3.09 -17.68 4.64
CA ALA A 58 2.97 -16.66 5.68
C ALA A 58 2.55 -15.31 5.09
N TYR A 59 3.16 -14.87 4.00
CA TYR A 59 2.75 -13.67 3.27
C TYR A 59 1.36 -13.78 2.64
N HIS A 60 0.93 -14.97 2.24
CA HIS A 60 -0.45 -15.15 1.77
C HIS A 60 -1.46 -14.79 2.86
N TYR A 61 -1.26 -15.26 4.11
CA TYR A 61 -2.11 -14.86 5.25
C TYR A 61 -1.97 -13.38 5.57
N PHE A 62 -0.77 -12.82 5.48
CA PHE A 62 -0.51 -11.39 5.67
C PHE A 62 -1.35 -10.53 4.71
N TYR A 63 -1.34 -10.84 3.41
CA TYR A 63 -2.16 -10.12 2.41
C TYR A 63 -3.64 -10.54 2.39
N LEU A 64 -4.04 -11.55 3.16
CA LEU A 64 -5.45 -11.78 3.48
C LEU A 64 -5.91 -10.99 4.72
N LEU A 65 -5.01 -10.24 5.36
CA LEU A 65 -5.22 -9.52 6.62
C LEU A 65 -5.54 -10.46 7.79
N ASP A 66 -5.20 -11.77 7.65
CA ASP A 66 -5.22 -12.75 8.74
C ASP A 66 -3.90 -12.66 9.51
N TYR A 67 -3.70 -11.49 10.17
CA TYR A 67 -2.46 -11.23 10.89
C TYR A 67 -2.16 -12.24 12.00
N PRO A 68 -3.13 -12.75 12.78
CA PRO A 68 -2.83 -13.80 13.75
C PRO A 68 -2.20 -15.05 13.12
N ALA A 69 -2.73 -15.50 11.98
CA ALA A 69 -2.19 -16.65 11.26
C ALA A 69 -0.83 -16.33 10.59
N ALA A 70 -0.65 -15.11 10.09
CA ALA A 70 0.63 -14.65 9.53
C ALA A 70 1.72 -14.57 10.61
N VAL A 71 1.43 -13.92 11.74
CA VAL A 71 2.37 -13.79 12.86
C VAL A 71 2.81 -15.16 13.37
N GLN A 72 1.87 -16.09 13.60
CA GLN A 72 2.19 -17.44 14.05
C GLN A 72 3.19 -18.15 13.10
N ARG A 73 3.03 -17.97 11.78
CA ARG A 73 3.94 -18.57 10.80
C ARG A 73 5.30 -17.90 10.79
N PHE A 74 5.33 -16.57 10.84
CA PHE A 74 6.60 -15.85 10.91
C PHE A 74 7.34 -16.07 12.24
N GLU A 75 6.64 -16.29 13.36
CA GLU A 75 7.23 -16.75 14.61
C GLU A 75 7.90 -18.12 14.46
N HIS A 76 7.25 -19.06 13.74
CA HIS A 76 7.84 -20.37 13.45
C HIS A 76 9.11 -20.21 12.61
N ILE A 77 9.06 -19.46 11.50
CA ILE A 77 10.19 -19.19 10.63
C ILE A 77 11.34 -18.52 11.40
N HIS A 78 11.05 -17.54 12.23
CA HIS A 78 12.05 -16.87 13.07
C HIS A 78 12.73 -17.86 14.05
N ASN A 79 11.94 -18.75 14.68
CA ASN A 79 12.48 -19.76 15.61
C ASN A 79 13.34 -20.82 14.91
N GLU A 80 13.06 -21.16 13.66
CA GLU A 80 13.87 -22.09 12.87
C GLU A 80 15.14 -21.46 12.29
N HIS A 81 15.19 -20.13 12.19
CA HIS A 81 16.33 -19.37 11.68
C HIS A 81 16.90 -18.38 12.72
N PRO A 82 17.36 -18.87 13.90
CA PRO A 82 17.82 -17.98 14.96
C PRO A 82 19.07 -17.21 14.52
N GLY A 83 19.06 -15.90 14.75
CA GLY A 83 20.14 -14.99 14.36
C GLY A 83 20.15 -14.61 12.87
N ASP A 84 19.10 -14.94 12.11
CA ASP A 84 18.94 -14.44 10.75
C ASP A 84 18.10 -13.15 10.74
N PRO A 85 18.72 -11.99 10.42
CA PRO A 85 18.03 -10.70 10.45
C PRO A 85 16.86 -10.61 9.47
N HIS A 86 16.80 -11.45 8.43
CA HIS A 86 15.72 -11.46 7.48
C HIS A 86 14.47 -12.10 8.08
N ALA A 87 14.63 -13.26 8.75
CA ALA A 87 13.53 -13.92 9.47
C ALA A 87 12.96 -13.03 10.57
N THR A 88 13.84 -12.39 11.37
CA THR A 88 13.42 -11.44 12.41
C THR A 88 12.66 -10.25 11.83
N THR A 89 13.09 -9.75 10.66
CA THR A 89 12.44 -8.61 10.01
C THR A 89 11.06 -8.96 9.44
N MET A 90 10.87 -10.19 8.91
CA MET A 90 9.56 -10.67 8.45
C MET A 90 8.55 -10.75 9.60
N LEU A 91 8.98 -11.26 10.76
CA LEU A 91 8.13 -11.28 11.96
C LEU A 91 7.81 -9.85 12.42
N LEU A 92 8.81 -8.98 12.48
CA LEU A 92 8.62 -7.56 12.81
C LEU A 92 7.59 -6.90 11.89
N GLU A 93 7.65 -7.17 10.59
CA GLU A 93 6.71 -6.64 9.61
C GLU A 93 5.28 -7.06 9.93
N ALA A 94 5.05 -8.35 10.14
CA ALA A 94 3.72 -8.87 10.47
C ALA A 94 3.15 -8.26 11.76
N VAL A 95 3.98 -8.11 12.80
CA VAL A 95 3.57 -7.53 14.09
C VAL A 95 3.27 -6.03 13.95
N VAL A 96 4.08 -5.28 13.19
CA VAL A 96 3.86 -3.85 12.93
C VAL A 96 2.55 -3.65 12.16
N PHE A 97 2.33 -4.39 11.07
CA PHE A 97 1.13 -4.25 10.26
C PHE A 97 -0.13 -4.73 10.98
N GLN A 98 -0.04 -5.76 11.82
CA GLN A 98 -1.13 -6.16 12.73
C GLN A 98 -1.56 -4.99 13.63
N GLU A 99 -0.60 -4.29 14.22
CA GLU A 99 -0.90 -3.16 15.11
C GLU A 99 -1.44 -1.95 14.34
N LEU A 100 -0.89 -1.65 13.16
CA LEU A 100 -1.43 -0.60 12.28
C LEU A 100 -2.86 -0.90 11.84
N TYR A 101 -3.15 -2.16 11.51
CA TYR A 101 -4.50 -2.60 11.13
C TYR A 101 -5.48 -2.48 12.28
N ARG A 102 -5.08 -2.88 13.49
CA ARG A 102 -5.88 -2.74 14.72
C ARG A 102 -6.31 -1.29 14.97
N GLN A 103 -5.45 -0.32 14.62
CA GLN A 103 -5.67 1.10 14.81
C GLN A 103 -6.28 1.83 13.61
N ASP A 104 -6.73 1.14 12.57
CA ASP A 104 -7.21 1.70 11.29
C ASP A 104 -6.18 2.55 10.53
N LEU A 105 -4.89 2.43 10.88
CA LEU A 105 -3.83 3.24 10.28
C LEU A 105 -3.38 2.74 8.89
N LEU A 106 -3.95 1.66 8.38
CA LEU A 106 -3.76 1.20 7.00
C LEU A 106 -4.81 1.77 6.04
N ASP A 107 -5.84 2.48 6.54
CA ASP A 107 -6.76 3.23 5.67
C ASP A 107 -6.06 4.46 5.08
N THR A 108 -5.80 4.42 3.78
CA THR A 108 -5.08 5.48 3.07
C THR A 108 -5.80 6.82 3.06
N THR A 109 -7.11 6.87 3.41
CA THR A 109 -7.87 8.12 3.52
C THR A 109 -7.27 9.08 4.55
N PHE A 110 -6.59 8.55 5.57
CA PHE A 110 -5.88 9.36 6.56
C PHE A 110 -4.73 10.17 5.94
N TYR A 111 -4.09 9.64 4.90
CA TYR A 111 -2.88 10.19 4.29
C TYR A 111 -3.15 10.93 2.99
N ALA A 112 -4.40 11.04 2.58
CA ALA A 112 -4.80 11.70 1.33
C ALA A 112 -4.41 13.19 1.27
N ASN A 113 -4.25 13.83 2.44
CA ASN A 113 -3.82 15.23 2.55
C ASN A 113 -2.92 15.45 3.78
N ASP A 114 -2.42 16.68 3.95
CA ASP A 114 -1.49 17.01 5.04
C ASP A 114 -2.16 17.19 6.42
N GLY A 115 -3.48 17.07 6.52
CA GLY A 115 -4.22 17.16 7.79
C GLY A 115 -3.77 16.10 8.80
N PHE A 116 -3.28 14.94 8.32
CA PHE A 116 -2.67 13.93 9.17
C PHE A 116 -1.46 14.48 9.95
N LEU A 117 -0.64 15.33 9.36
CA LEU A 117 0.57 15.89 9.99
C LEU A 117 0.26 16.93 11.06
N THR A 118 -0.83 17.68 10.91
CA THR A 118 -1.13 18.88 11.72
C THR A 118 -2.27 18.68 12.72
N GLY A 119 -3.15 17.70 12.48
CA GLY A 119 -4.31 17.44 13.33
C GLY A 119 -3.94 16.80 14.67
N LYS A 120 -4.76 17.10 15.71
CA LYS A 120 -4.76 16.33 16.96
C LYS A 120 -5.59 15.07 16.76
N HIS A 121 -4.95 13.91 16.85
CA HIS A 121 -5.59 12.60 16.71
C HIS A 121 -5.51 11.86 18.03
N ALA A 122 -6.50 11.02 18.32
CA ALA A 122 -6.41 10.06 19.41
C ALA A 122 -5.41 8.96 19.00
N THR A 123 -4.53 8.59 19.91
CA THR A 123 -3.63 7.42 19.76
C THR A 123 -4.07 6.37 20.76
N ASP A 124 -4.06 5.13 20.33
CA ASP A 124 -4.43 3.97 21.15
C ASP A 124 -3.24 2.99 21.18
N GLU A 125 -2.10 3.52 21.63
CA GLU A 125 -0.85 2.77 21.72
C GLU A 125 -0.95 1.72 22.82
N ASP A 126 -0.74 0.44 22.47
CA ASP A 126 -0.53 -0.63 23.43
C ASP A 126 0.97 -0.67 23.82
N PRO A 127 1.32 -0.39 25.09
CA PRO A 127 2.72 -0.43 25.53
C PRO A 127 3.40 -1.78 25.34
N LYS A 128 2.66 -2.90 25.44
CA LYS A 128 3.22 -4.24 25.24
C LYS A 128 3.57 -4.47 23.78
N LYS A 129 2.67 -4.09 22.86
CA LYS A 129 2.95 -4.18 21.41
C LYS A 129 4.09 -3.26 21.01
N ARG A 130 4.16 -2.05 21.55
CA ARG A 130 5.30 -1.16 21.33
C ARG A 130 6.62 -1.82 21.74
N ASP A 131 6.66 -2.38 22.95
CA ASP A 131 7.88 -2.99 23.48
C ASP A 131 8.29 -4.22 22.66
N GLU A 132 7.33 -5.04 22.21
CA GLU A 132 7.55 -6.16 21.30
C GLU A 132 8.14 -5.69 19.94
N ILE A 133 7.51 -4.69 19.31
CA ILE A 133 7.97 -4.12 18.03
C ILE A 133 9.39 -3.56 18.16
N PHE A 134 9.67 -2.86 19.27
CA PHE A 134 11.00 -2.29 19.49
C PHE A 134 12.06 -3.35 19.76
N ALA A 135 11.72 -4.41 20.51
CA ALA A 135 12.61 -5.53 20.75
C ALA A 135 12.98 -6.26 19.45
N LEU A 136 11.99 -6.60 18.62
CA LEU A 136 12.22 -7.23 17.30
C LEU A 136 13.04 -6.33 16.37
N ALA A 137 12.76 -5.02 16.32
CA ALA A 137 13.53 -4.09 15.50
C ALA A 137 14.99 -3.97 15.97
N ASP A 138 15.23 -3.94 17.27
CA ASP A 138 16.59 -3.90 17.84
C ASP A 138 17.32 -5.23 17.65
N GLU A 139 16.61 -6.36 17.69
CA GLU A 139 17.14 -7.70 17.40
C GLU A 139 17.58 -7.80 15.95
N ALA A 140 16.71 -7.53 14.97
CA ALA A 140 17.04 -7.56 13.56
C ALA A 140 18.26 -6.66 13.21
N VAL A 141 18.33 -5.47 13.82
CA VAL A 141 19.48 -4.57 13.64
C VAL A 141 20.77 -5.16 14.22
N ARG A 142 20.74 -5.77 15.41
CA ARG A 142 21.93 -6.41 16.03
C ARG A 142 22.43 -7.59 15.19
N GLU A 143 21.53 -8.43 14.72
CA GLU A 143 21.86 -9.59 13.88
C GLU A 143 22.47 -9.15 12.55
N ALA A 144 21.87 -8.15 11.90
CA ALA A 144 22.39 -7.58 10.67
C ALA A 144 23.77 -6.92 10.91
N ASP A 145 23.95 -6.14 11.98
CA ASP A 145 25.23 -5.50 12.31
C ASP A 145 26.34 -6.55 12.52
N TRP A 146 26.02 -7.69 13.14
CA TRP A 146 26.95 -8.80 13.32
C TRP A 146 27.39 -9.39 11.96
N ARG A 147 26.47 -9.63 11.02
CA ARG A 147 26.78 -10.11 9.66
C ARG A 147 27.58 -9.08 8.87
N ILE A 148 27.18 -7.81 8.90
CA ILE A 148 27.85 -6.70 8.21
C ILE A 148 29.28 -6.48 8.74
N SER A 149 29.52 -6.70 10.04
CA SER A 149 30.86 -6.61 10.63
C SER A 149 31.85 -7.64 10.08
N ARG A 150 31.35 -8.80 9.64
CA ARG A 150 32.15 -9.87 9.00
C ARG A 150 32.22 -9.73 7.48
N ASN A 151 31.16 -9.29 6.86
CA ASN A 151 31.10 -9.01 5.45
C ASN A 151 30.40 -7.68 5.21
N SER A 152 31.18 -6.64 5.02
CA SER A 152 30.63 -5.29 4.81
C SER A 152 29.83 -5.13 3.52
N LYS A 153 29.83 -6.14 2.63
CA LYS A 153 29.07 -6.20 1.38
C LYS A 153 27.92 -7.22 1.43
N ASP A 154 27.54 -7.69 2.60
CA ASP A 154 26.39 -8.58 2.79
C ASP A 154 25.08 -7.81 2.49
N VAL A 155 24.59 -7.95 1.26
CA VAL A 155 23.41 -7.22 0.77
C VAL A 155 22.14 -7.64 1.49
N ASP A 156 22.01 -8.92 1.85
CA ASP A 156 20.85 -9.41 2.59
C ASP A 156 20.79 -8.80 3.99
N ALA A 157 21.92 -8.77 4.71
CA ALA A 157 21.97 -8.16 6.03
C ALA A 157 21.78 -6.64 5.98
N LEU A 158 22.32 -5.96 4.96
CA LEU A 158 22.08 -4.53 4.74
C LEU A 158 20.61 -4.24 4.45
N PHE A 159 19.97 -5.05 3.61
CA PHE A 159 18.55 -4.90 3.30
C PHE A 159 17.69 -5.14 4.54
N ALA A 160 17.88 -6.25 5.25
CA ALA A 160 17.13 -6.56 6.48
C ALA A 160 17.25 -5.43 7.52
N ARG A 161 18.45 -4.88 7.71
CA ARG A 161 18.66 -3.73 8.63
C ARG A 161 17.92 -2.48 8.16
N GLY A 162 17.99 -2.17 6.87
CA GLY A 162 17.26 -1.05 6.26
C GLY A 162 15.75 -1.22 6.42
N TRP A 163 15.25 -2.43 6.15
CA TRP A 163 13.83 -2.76 6.25
C TRP A 163 13.33 -2.68 7.70
N ALA A 164 14.06 -3.27 8.66
CA ALA A 164 13.72 -3.17 10.10
C ALA A 164 13.66 -1.72 10.58
N ARG A 165 14.61 -0.86 10.16
CA ARG A 165 14.60 0.58 10.46
C ARG A 165 13.41 1.30 9.83
N SER A 166 13.01 0.89 8.63
CA SER A 166 11.84 1.43 7.93
C SER A 166 10.54 1.06 8.65
N LEU A 167 10.39 -0.18 9.09
CA LEU A 167 9.24 -0.65 9.86
C LEU A 167 9.11 0.07 11.21
N ARG A 168 10.22 0.22 11.93
CA ARG A 168 10.26 1.03 13.16
C ARG A 168 9.94 2.50 12.90
N CYS A 169 10.43 3.06 11.79
CA CYS A 169 10.08 4.42 11.37
C CYS A 169 8.57 4.55 11.15
N THR A 170 7.96 3.60 10.47
CA THR A 170 6.52 3.57 10.20
C THR A 170 5.73 3.57 11.52
N TYR A 171 6.07 2.70 12.46
CA TYR A 171 5.42 2.67 13.78
C TYR A 171 5.57 4.00 14.53
N VAL A 172 6.79 4.52 14.63
CA VAL A 172 7.09 5.79 15.34
C VAL A 172 6.35 6.97 14.70
N ALA A 173 6.28 7.03 13.38
CA ALA A 173 5.61 8.13 12.67
C ALA A 173 4.09 8.01 12.74
N MET A 174 3.52 6.82 12.56
CA MET A 174 2.09 6.63 12.42
C MET A 174 1.38 6.48 13.76
N VAL A 175 1.94 5.69 14.69
CA VAL A 175 1.35 5.44 16.01
C VAL A 175 1.77 6.51 17.01
N GLN A 176 3.08 6.71 17.18
CA GLN A 176 3.61 7.64 18.18
C GLN A 176 3.61 9.11 17.74
N ARG A 177 3.39 9.39 16.46
CA ARG A 177 3.45 10.75 15.88
C ARG A 177 4.83 11.42 16.09
N GLY A 178 5.86 10.60 16.26
CA GLY A 178 7.24 11.00 16.51
C GLY A 178 7.99 11.38 15.22
N PHE A 179 7.49 12.34 14.43
CA PHE A 179 7.99 12.65 13.09
C PHE A 179 9.49 12.94 13.03
N GLY A 180 10.06 13.63 14.02
CA GLY A 180 11.50 13.91 14.05
C GLY A 180 12.35 12.65 14.27
N ALA A 181 11.90 11.72 15.13
CA ALA A 181 12.56 10.43 15.35
C ALA A 181 12.37 9.52 14.14
N GLY A 182 11.16 9.47 13.58
CA GLY A 182 10.84 8.74 12.36
C GLY A 182 11.73 9.19 11.20
N PHE A 183 11.89 10.49 11.00
CA PHE A 183 12.72 11.02 9.92
C PHE A 183 14.21 10.57 10.02
N ARG A 184 14.77 10.52 11.23
CA ARG A 184 16.13 10.00 11.44
C ARG A 184 16.24 8.51 11.13
N LEU A 185 15.23 7.73 11.49
CA LEU A 185 15.16 6.30 11.16
C LEU A 185 15.04 6.08 9.65
N ALA A 186 14.18 6.85 8.98
CA ALA A 186 14.02 6.81 7.52
C ALA A 186 15.32 7.11 6.77
N GLY A 187 16.11 8.10 7.23
CA GLY A 187 17.42 8.41 6.66
C GLY A 187 18.38 7.22 6.75
N LYS A 188 18.49 6.60 7.95
CA LYS A 188 19.33 5.41 8.14
C LYS A 188 18.86 4.21 7.30
N ALA A 189 17.55 4.01 7.18
CA ALA A 189 16.97 2.95 6.36
C ALA A 189 17.32 3.15 4.87
N LYS A 190 17.16 4.39 4.39
CA LYS A 190 17.55 4.77 3.03
C LYS A 190 19.04 4.52 2.77
N ASP A 191 19.92 4.95 3.68
CA ASP A 191 21.38 4.78 3.52
C ASP A 191 21.76 3.30 3.39
N ASP A 192 21.15 2.40 4.18
CA ASP A 192 21.36 0.95 4.07
C ASP A 192 20.89 0.42 2.71
N CYS A 193 19.67 0.75 2.29
CA CYS A 193 19.11 0.29 1.01
C CYS A 193 19.85 0.90 -0.21
N GLU A 194 20.29 2.16 -0.16
CA GLU A 194 21.16 2.72 -1.21
C GLU A 194 22.50 2.00 -1.29
N ARG A 195 23.04 1.56 -0.15
CA ARG A 195 24.26 0.76 -0.13
C ARG A 195 24.03 -0.62 -0.76
N VAL A 196 22.88 -1.25 -0.51
CA VAL A 196 22.46 -2.48 -1.22
C VAL A 196 22.49 -2.24 -2.72
N LEU A 197 21.77 -1.22 -3.22
CA LEU A 197 21.68 -0.91 -4.65
C LEU A 197 23.02 -0.51 -5.31
N LYS A 198 23.97 0.01 -4.53
CA LYS A 198 25.34 0.29 -5.03
C LYS A 198 26.17 -0.98 -5.17
N ILE A 199 25.96 -1.99 -4.32
CA ILE A 199 26.69 -3.27 -4.36
C ILE A 199 26.04 -4.19 -5.38
N ASP A 200 24.72 -4.24 -5.39
CA ASP A 200 23.88 -5.08 -6.23
C ASP A 200 22.67 -4.29 -6.75
N PRO A 201 22.75 -3.72 -7.96
CA PRO A 201 21.64 -2.97 -8.56
C PRO A 201 20.39 -3.82 -8.87
N ASP A 202 20.54 -5.14 -8.93
CA ASP A 202 19.46 -6.10 -9.21
C ASP A 202 18.72 -6.56 -7.94
N TYR A 203 19.15 -6.12 -6.75
CA TYR A 203 18.41 -6.31 -5.50
C TYR A 203 17.23 -5.33 -5.43
N VAL A 204 16.21 -5.57 -6.25
CA VAL A 204 15.14 -4.61 -6.58
C VAL A 204 14.32 -4.24 -5.35
N ASP A 205 14.08 -5.19 -4.43
CA ASP A 205 13.31 -4.98 -3.19
C ASP A 205 13.82 -3.77 -2.35
N ALA A 206 15.12 -3.45 -2.43
CA ALA A 206 15.67 -2.28 -1.73
C ALA A 206 15.16 -0.92 -2.29
N LYS A 207 14.57 -0.91 -3.48
CA LYS A 207 14.01 0.30 -4.11
C LYS A 207 12.77 0.81 -3.42
N LEU A 208 12.01 -0.05 -2.72
CA LEU A 208 10.86 0.38 -1.93
C LEU A 208 11.25 1.47 -0.93
N VAL A 209 12.22 1.18 -0.06
CA VAL A 209 12.63 2.11 1.01
C VAL A 209 13.20 3.41 0.44
N VAL A 210 14.07 3.30 -0.56
CA VAL A 210 14.66 4.48 -1.22
C VAL A 210 13.59 5.29 -1.94
N GLY A 211 12.69 4.63 -2.67
CA GLY A 211 11.62 5.25 -3.42
C GLY A 211 10.62 6.00 -2.54
N VAL A 212 10.19 5.38 -1.43
CA VAL A 212 9.33 6.03 -0.43
C VAL A 212 10.01 7.28 0.16
N TYR A 213 11.26 7.16 0.58
CA TYR A 213 12.02 8.29 1.12
C TYR A 213 12.14 9.44 0.12
N GLU A 214 12.57 9.16 -1.10
CA GLU A 214 12.74 10.16 -2.16
C GLU A 214 11.42 10.89 -2.46
N TYR A 215 10.31 10.14 -2.55
CA TYR A 215 9.00 10.74 -2.80
C TYR A 215 8.54 11.60 -1.63
N VAL A 216 8.57 11.07 -0.40
CA VAL A 216 8.06 11.76 0.80
C VAL A 216 8.84 13.05 1.04
N VAL A 217 10.17 12.99 1.01
CA VAL A 217 11.02 14.19 1.17
C VAL A 217 10.78 15.19 0.03
N GLY A 218 10.67 14.68 -1.21
CA GLY A 218 10.32 15.49 -2.39
C GLY A 218 8.91 16.09 -2.36
N ALA A 219 7.99 15.54 -1.56
CA ALA A 219 6.61 16.02 -1.41
C ALA A 219 6.41 16.99 -0.24
N LEU A 220 7.40 17.15 0.66
CA LEU A 220 7.27 18.04 1.81
C LEU A 220 6.92 19.47 1.38
N PRO A 221 6.09 20.19 2.15
CA PRO A 221 5.80 21.61 1.92
C PRO A 221 7.08 22.48 1.92
N PHE A 222 7.06 23.54 1.13
CA PHE A 222 8.23 24.41 0.90
C PHE A 222 8.98 24.86 2.17
N PRO A 223 8.31 25.29 3.28
CA PRO A 223 9.01 25.68 4.49
C PRO A 223 9.87 24.56 5.10
N PHE A 224 9.35 23.32 5.08
CA PHE A 224 10.10 22.16 5.57
C PHE A 224 11.26 21.80 4.66
N LYS A 225 11.09 21.93 3.33
CA LYS A 225 12.19 21.72 2.36
C LYS A 225 13.37 22.65 2.59
N ILE A 226 13.13 23.91 2.92
CA ILE A 226 14.20 24.85 3.24
C ILE A 226 14.94 24.38 4.49
N LEU A 227 14.22 24.04 5.55
CA LEU A 227 14.82 23.63 6.81
C LEU A 227 15.71 22.40 6.66
N ILE A 228 15.22 21.35 5.97
CA ILE A 228 16.00 20.12 5.77
C ILE A 228 17.08 20.29 4.69
N GLY A 229 16.88 21.19 3.72
CA GLY A 229 17.86 21.50 2.67
C GLY A 229 19.15 22.09 3.22
N PHE A 230 19.10 22.88 4.29
CA PHE A 230 20.30 23.35 5.01
C PHE A 230 21.13 22.20 5.62
N ALA A 231 20.48 21.05 5.91
CA ALA A 231 21.15 19.83 6.37
C ALA A 231 21.60 18.93 5.20
N GLY A 232 21.52 19.39 3.95
CA GLY A 232 21.90 18.62 2.75
C GLY A 232 20.90 17.50 2.38
N ILE A 233 19.70 17.52 2.97
CA ILE A 233 18.68 16.51 2.75
C ILE A 233 17.84 16.92 1.54
N THR A 234 17.82 16.06 0.53
CA THR A 234 17.08 16.26 -0.72
C THR A 234 16.24 15.04 -1.04
N GLY A 235 15.15 15.24 -1.77
CA GLY A 235 14.31 14.18 -2.30
C GLY A 235 13.63 14.60 -3.60
N SER A 236 13.29 13.61 -4.42
CA SER A 236 12.65 13.80 -5.72
C SER A 236 11.43 12.90 -5.87
N LYS A 237 10.25 13.51 -6.03
CA LYS A 237 9.00 12.77 -6.29
C LYS A 237 9.10 11.90 -7.55
N SER A 238 9.70 12.41 -8.63
CA SER A 238 9.84 11.66 -9.89
C SER A 238 10.74 10.45 -9.73
N LYS A 239 11.92 10.63 -9.11
CA LYS A 239 12.85 9.53 -8.82
C LYS A 239 12.22 8.50 -7.89
N GLY A 240 11.52 8.94 -6.84
CA GLY A 240 10.81 8.06 -5.92
C GLY A 240 9.76 7.20 -6.64
N MET A 241 8.94 7.80 -7.51
CA MET A 241 7.94 7.07 -8.29
C MET A 241 8.55 6.13 -9.33
N GLU A 242 9.71 6.44 -9.91
CA GLU A 242 10.43 5.56 -10.82
C GLU A 242 10.95 4.32 -10.10
N LEU A 243 11.60 4.49 -8.94
CA LEU A 243 12.09 3.38 -8.11
C LEU A 243 10.96 2.46 -7.65
N LEU A 244 9.85 3.05 -7.21
CA LEU A 244 8.67 2.29 -6.78
C LEU A 244 8.02 1.50 -7.92
N ARG A 245 7.97 2.06 -9.14
CA ARG A 245 7.44 1.32 -10.29
C ARG A 245 8.30 0.13 -10.66
N ASP A 246 9.62 0.32 -10.68
CA ASP A 246 10.55 -0.76 -10.96
C ASP A 246 10.44 -1.88 -9.90
N ASP A 247 10.30 -1.51 -8.63
CA ASP A 247 10.05 -2.47 -7.56
C ASP A 247 8.67 -3.15 -7.69
N GLY A 248 7.62 -2.39 -7.95
CA GLY A 248 6.27 -2.94 -8.14
C GLY A 248 6.14 -3.92 -9.32
N GLU A 249 7.02 -3.82 -10.31
CA GLU A 249 7.09 -4.69 -11.48
C GLU A 249 8.02 -5.89 -11.28
N ARG A 250 9.17 -5.73 -10.63
CA ARG A 250 10.25 -6.71 -10.56
C ARG A 250 10.59 -7.18 -9.14
N GLY A 251 10.12 -6.50 -8.11
CA GLY A 251 10.36 -6.89 -6.71
C GLY A 251 9.76 -8.27 -6.40
N VAL A 252 10.38 -8.98 -5.48
CA VAL A 252 9.94 -10.31 -5.04
C VAL A 252 9.22 -10.22 -3.70
N ALA A 253 9.84 -9.62 -2.71
CA ALA A 253 9.27 -9.46 -1.37
C ALA A 253 8.38 -8.20 -1.26
N THR A 254 8.75 -7.11 -1.92
CA THR A 254 8.19 -5.77 -1.70
C THR A 254 7.28 -5.26 -2.82
N ALA A 255 7.06 -6.04 -3.90
CA ALA A 255 6.29 -5.60 -5.07
C ALA A 255 4.83 -5.20 -4.73
N VAL A 256 4.18 -5.89 -3.79
CA VAL A 256 2.80 -5.58 -3.36
C VAL A 256 2.79 -4.26 -2.59
N ASP A 257 3.76 -4.06 -1.69
CA ASP A 257 3.90 -2.84 -0.90
C ASP A 257 4.23 -1.63 -1.78
N ALA A 258 5.14 -1.81 -2.76
CA ALA A 258 5.46 -0.77 -3.73
C ALA A 258 4.24 -0.32 -4.52
N ARG A 259 3.42 -1.25 -5.02
CA ARG A 259 2.16 -0.92 -5.73
C ARG A 259 1.15 -0.24 -4.81
N THR A 260 1.04 -0.68 -3.55
CA THR A 260 0.17 -0.05 -2.55
C THR A 260 0.58 1.39 -2.29
N VAL A 261 1.88 1.64 -2.10
CA VAL A 261 2.43 3.00 -1.93
C VAL A 261 2.26 3.86 -3.18
N ILE A 262 2.44 3.29 -4.39
CA ILE A 262 2.17 3.99 -5.65
C ILE A 262 0.71 4.46 -5.70
N ALA A 263 -0.26 3.60 -5.33
CA ALA A 263 -1.67 3.97 -5.31
C ALA A 263 -1.93 5.14 -4.35
N LEU A 264 -1.35 5.12 -3.14
CA LEU A 264 -1.42 6.21 -2.17
C LEU A 264 -0.85 7.51 -2.74
N PHE A 265 0.32 7.48 -3.37
CA PHE A 265 0.96 8.67 -3.91
C PHE A 265 0.20 9.23 -5.12
N LEU A 266 -0.34 8.38 -5.98
CA LEU A 266 -1.22 8.79 -7.08
C LEU A 266 -2.51 9.45 -6.56
N ARG A 267 -3.09 8.91 -5.47
CA ARG A 267 -4.23 9.52 -4.77
C ARG A 267 -3.90 10.93 -4.28
N ARG A 268 -2.77 11.12 -3.59
CA ARG A 268 -2.29 12.44 -3.13
C ARG A 268 -2.07 13.44 -4.27
N GLU A 269 -1.76 12.95 -5.46
CA GLU A 269 -1.59 13.79 -6.67
C GLU A 269 -2.90 14.01 -7.44
N GLY A 270 -4.04 13.50 -6.95
CA GLY A 270 -5.33 13.59 -7.64
C GLY A 270 -5.42 12.72 -8.90
N LYS A 271 -4.48 11.81 -9.11
CA LYS A 271 -4.42 10.90 -10.26
C LYS A 271 -5.27 9.64 -10.00
N TYR A 272 -6.53 9.84 -9.61
CA TYR A 272 -7.41 8.78 -9.13
C TYR A 272 -7.60 7.63 -10.11
N LYS A 273 -7.71 7.90 -11.43
CA LYS A 273 -7.87 6.84 -12.44
C LYS A 273 -6.68 5.87 -12.45
N GLN A 274 -5.45 6.41 -12.40
CA GLN A 274 -4.24 5.60 -12.35
C GLN A 274 -4.14 4.82 -11.02
N ALA A 275 -4.51 5.45 -9.90
CA ALA A 275 -4.55 4.77 -8.60
C ALA A 275 -5.54 3.60 -8.61
N ILE A 276 -6.74 3.78 -9.20
CA ILE A 276 -7.74 2.71 -9.33
C ILE A 276 -7.21 1.53 -10.17
N GLU A 277 -6.47 1.78 -11.25
CA GLU A 277 -5.86 0.73 -12.06
C GLU A 277 -4.86 -0.10 -11.26
N VAL A 278 -3.99 0.55 -10.49
CA VAL A 278 -3.04 -0.13 -9.60
C VAL A 278 -3.77 -0.96 -8.56
N VAL A 279 -4.74 -0.39 -7.84
CA VAL A 279 -5.50 -1.10 -6.79
C VAL A 279 -6.29 -2.26 -7.36
N ARG A 280 -6.85 -2.13 -8.57
CA ARG A 280 -7.51 -3.27 -9.24
C ARG A 280 -6.58 -4.43 -9.51
N SER A 281 -5.32 -4.16 -9.90
CA SER A 281 -4.33 -5.23 -10.08
C SER A 281 -4.02 -5.94 -8.77
N LEU A 282 -3.93 -5.20 -7.66
CA LEU A 282 -3.76 -5.77 -6.31
C LEU A 282 -4.98 -6.60 -5.89
N LYS A 283 -6.19 -6.07 -6.09
CA LYS A 283 -7.43 -6.78 -5.81
C LYS A 283 -7.62 -8.05 -6.66
N GLN A 284 -7.13 -8.07 -7.91
CA GLN A 284 -7.14 -9.28 -8.73
C GLN A 284 -6.20 -10.36 -8.17
N GLN A 285 -5.07 -9.96 -7.63
CA GLN A 285 -4.10 -10.86 -6.99
C GLN A 285 -4.60 -11.34 -5.60
N PHE A 286 -5.24 -10.45 -4.83
CA PHE A 286 -5.74 -10.70 -3.48
C PHE A 286 -7.22 -10.30 -3.36
N PRO A 287 -8.16 -11.04 -3.97
CA PRO A 287 -9.57 -10.65 -4.03
C PRO A 287 -10.28 -10.65 -2.67
N ARG A 288 -9.70 -11.28 -1.67
CA ARG A 288 -10.20 -11.35 -0.30
C ARG A 288 -9.46 -10.42 0.65
N ASP A 289 -8.60 -9.54 0.15
CA ASP A 289 -8.03 -8.45 0.92
C ASP A 289 -9.08 -7.34 1.05
N PHE A 290 -9.54 -7.12 2.28
CA PHE A 290 -10.54 -6.10 2.61
C PHE A 290 -10.06 -4.70 2.27
N LEU A 291 -8.78 -4.38 2.53
CA LEU A 291 -8.22 -3.04 2.32
C LEU A 291 -8.11 -2.69 0.84
N PHE A 292 -7.75 -3.62 -0.04
CA PHE A 292 -7.74 -3.35 -1.49
C PHE A 292 -9.15 -3.15 -2.03
N CYS A 293 -10.15 -3.87 -1.49
CA CYS A 293 -11.55 -3.62 -1.84
C CYS A 293 -12.00 -2.23 -1.36
N LEU A 294 -11.66 -1.87 -0.12
CA LEU A 294 -11.97 -0.58 0.48
C LEU A 294 -11.30 0.57 -0.26
N GLU A 295 -10.03 0.41 -0.63
CA GLU A 295 -9.27 1.45 -1.33
C GLU A 295 -9.83 1.73 -2.74
N GLU A 296 -10.27 0.70 -3.48
CA GLU A 296 -10.96 0.94 -4.76
C GLU A 296 -12.22 1.80 -4.55
N ALA A 297 -13.02 1.52 -3.51
CA ALA A 297 -14.20 2.28 -3.19
C ALA A 297 -13.88 3.72 -2.76
N ASN A 298 -12.85 3.89 -1.92
CA ASN A 298 -12.34 5.19 -1.50
C ASN A 298 -11.87 6.04 -2.69
N LEU A 299 -11.09 5.46 -3.59
CA LEU A 299 -10.59 6.14 -4.79
C LEU A 299 -11.71 6.55 -5.74
N ARG A 300 -12.75 5.71 -5.91
CA ARG A 300 -13.95 6.08 -6.68
C ARG A 300 -14.69 7.26 -6.07
N LYS A 301 -14.83 7.27 -4.74
CA LYS A 301 -15.43 8.38 -4.00
C LYS A 301 -14.63 9.67 -4.24
N ASP A 302 -13.32 9.61 -4.08
CA ASP A 302 -12.43 10.78 -4.24
C ASP A 302 -12.35 11.25 -5.71
N ALA A 303 -12.52 10.34 -6.65
CA ALA A 303 -12.66 10.66 -8.09
C ALA A 303 -14.02 11.30 -8.46
N GLY A 304 -14.94 11.43 -7.50
CA GLY A 304 -16.28 11.96 -7.76
C GLY A 304 -17.20 10.99 -8.52
N GLU A 305 -16.87 9.69 -8.55
CA GLU A 305 -17.69 8.66 -9.24
C GLU A 305 -18.99 8.32 -8.48
N GLY A 306 -19.44 9.15 -7.54
CA GLY A 306 -20.77 9.17 -6.94
C GLY A 306 -21.35 7.79 -6.63
N MET A 307 -22.40 7.39 -7.38
CA MET A 307 -23.09 6.11 -7.15
C MET A 307 -22.21 4.89 -7.36
N LYS A 308 -21.18 4.93 -8.23
CA LYS A 308 -20.25 3.79 -8.35
C LYS A 308 -19.44 3.55 -7.06
N ALA A 309 -19.12 4.61 -6.32
CA ALA A 309 -18.51 4.48 -5.00
C ALA A 309 -19.49 3.86 -4.00
N VAL A 310 -20.76 4.31 -3.99
CA VAL A 310 -21.81 3.72 -3.16
C VAL A 310 -21.95 2.22 -3.44
N ASP A 311 -22.01 1.83 -4.71
CA ASP A 311 -22.14 0.42 -5.11
C ASP A 311 -20.91 -0.41 -4.69
N ALA A 312 -19.71 0.17 -4.79
CA ALA A 312 -18.48 -0.50 -4.34
C ALA A 312 -18.48 -0.75 -2.82
N TYR A 313 -18.86 0.22 -1.98
CA TYR A 313 -18.98 0.01 -0.55
C TYR A 313 -20.08 -0.99 -0.18
N ARG A 314 -21.23 -0.95 -0.86
CA ARG A 314 -22.31 -1.92 -0.66
C ARG A 314 -21.87 -3.33 -1.02
N ALA A 315 -21.07 -3.50 -2.08
CA ALA A 315 -20.50 -4.79 -2.45
C ALA A 315 -19.57 -5.35 -1.35
N ILE A 316 -18.69 -4.52 -0.76
CA ILE A 316 -17.82 -4.93 0.37
C ILE A 316 -18.66 -5.41 1.54
N ILE A 317 -19.70 -4.65 1.91
CA ILE A 317 -20.61 -4.99 3.02
C ILE A 317 -21.34 -6.30 2.71
N ALA A 318 -21.80 -6.53 1.48
CA ALA A 318 -22.44 -7.77 1.07
C ALA A 318 -21.47 -8.97 1.09
N ASP A 319 -20.23 -8.78 0.61
CA ASP A 319 -19.20 -9.83 0.63
C ASP A 319 -18.82 -10.23 2.04
N SER A 320 -18.83 -9.30 3.00
CA SER A 320 -18.56 -9.59 4.41
C SER A 320 -19.62 -10.49 5.08
N GLN A 321 -20.83 -10.60 4.50
CA GLN A 321 -21.86 -11.51 4.98
C GLN A 321 -21.60 -12.98 4.54
N LYS A 322 -20.68 -13.21 3.61
CA LYS A 322 -20.29 -14.56 3.20
C LYS A 322 -19.33 -15.14 4.23
N PRO A 323 -19.62 -16.30 4.83
CA PRO A 323 -18.75 -16.89 5.86
C PRO A 323 -17.30 -17.02 5.38
N GLY A 324 -16.36 -16.46 6.14
CA GLY A 324 -14.92 -16.55 5.86
C GLY A 324 -14.45 -15.89 4.56
N TYR A 325 -15.24 -15.00 3.96
CA TYR A 325 -14.81 -14.27 2.76
C TYR A 325 -13.64 -13.33 3.05
N PHE A 326 -13.78 -12.47 4.04
CA PHE A 326 -12.68 -11.71 4.62
C PHE A 326 -12.21 -12.38 5.92
N ALA A 327 -10.91 -12.41 6.19
CA ALA A 327 -10.38 -12.94 7.45
C ALA A 327 -10.81 -12.05 8.62
N GLU A 328 -10.61 -10.74 8.47
CA GLU A 328 -11.09 -9.73 9.40
C GLU A 328 -11.55 -8.50 8.59
N ALA A 329 -12.85 -8.22 8.61
CA ALA A 329 -13.42 -7.06 7.93
C ALA A 329 -13.61 -5.90 8.91
N ARG A 330 -12.95 -4.78 8.65
CA ARG A 330 -13.15 -3.51 9.37
C ARG A 330 -14.36 -2.78 8.79
N LEU A 331 -15.57 -3.33 9.04
CA LEU A 331 -16.80 -2.83 8.42
C LEU A 331 -17.14 -1.40 8.80
N GLU A 332 -16.67 -0.92 9.95
CA GLU A 332 -16.76 0.48 10.34
C GLU A 332 -16.15 1.43 9.30
N LEU A 333 -15.05 1.04 8.66
CA LEU A 333 -14.42 1.82 7.58
C LEU A 333 -15.29 1.82 6.32
N ALA A 334 -15.86 0.67 5.95
CA ALA A 334 -16.74 0.56 4.79
C ALA A 334 -18.05 1.33 4.98
N TYR A 335 -18.67 1.24 6.17
CA TYR A 335 -19.87 2.01 6.50
C TYR A 335 -19.59 3.51 6.55
N PHE A 336 -18.43 3.92 7.10
CA PHE A 336 -18.04 5.32 7.12
C PHE A 336 -17.86 5.86 5.67
N GLY A 337 -17.13 5.13 4.82
CA GLY A 337 -16.93 5.50 3.42
C GLY A 337 -18.23 5.52 2.62
N LEU A 338 -19.17 4.58 2.90
CA LEU A 338 -20.52 4.59 2.34
C LEU A 338 -21.27 5.86 2.73
N GLY A 339 -21.22 6.23 4.01
CA GLY A 339 -21.82 7.46 4.52
C GLY A 339 -21.28 8.70 3.80
N ASP A 340 -19.95 8.80 3.64
CA ASP A 340 -19.31 9.90 2.89
C ASP A 340 -19.78 9.96 1.43
N ALA A 341 -19.85 8.80 0.76
CA ALA A 341 -20.28 8.72 -0.63
C ALA A 341 -21.75 9.13 -0.80
N LEU A 342 -22.65 8.64 0.08
CA LEU A 342 -24.07 8.99 0.11
C LEU A 342 -24.30 10.48 0.43
N ARG A 343 -23.56 11.01 1.42
CA ARG A 343 -23.59 12.44 1.78
C ARG A 343 -23.20 13.33 0.58
N GLY A 344 -22.17 12.93 -0.15
CA GLY A 344 -21.76 13.61 -1.39
C GLY A 344 -22.83 13.63 -2.47
N GLN A 345 -23.72 12.62 -2.49
CA GLN A 345 -24.88 12.55 -3.37
C GLN A 345 -26.16 13.17 -2.74
N ARG A 346 -26.06 13.83 -1.59
CA ARG A 346 -27.15 14.45 -0.83
C ARG A 346 -28.20 13.45 -0.30
N HIS A 347 -27.86 12.17 -0.21
CA HIS A 347 -28.70 11.13 0.41
C HIS A 347 -28.47 11.13 1.93
N TYR A 348 -28.83 12.26 2.59
CA TYR A 348 -28.45 12.52 3.99
C TYR A 348 -29.00 11.51 4.99
N ALA A 349 -30.23 11.02 4.78
CA ALA A 349 -30.83 10.03 5.67
C ALA A 349 -30.09 8.68 5.60
N GLU A 350 -29.79 8.19 4.41
CA GLU A 350 -29.02 6.96 4.24
C GLU A 350 -27.57 7.14 4.72
N ALA A 351 -26.99 8.33 4.52
CA ALA A 351 -25.65 8.66 5.03
C ALA A 351 -25.60 8.62 6.56
N ALA A 352 -26.58 9.21 7.25
CA ALA A 352 -26.69 9.17 8.72
C ALA A 352 -26.76 7.72 9.21
N GLN A 353 -27.63 6.89 8.63
CA GLN A 353 -27.73 5.46 8.98
C GLN A 353 -26.41 4.70 8.76
N ALA A 354 -25.68 5.00 7.70
CA ALA A 354 -24.38 4.38 7.45
C ALA A 354 -23.35 4.79 8.51
N TYR A 355 -23.31 6.06 8.87
CA TYR A 355 -22.44 6.55 9.95
C TYR A 355 -22.82 5.96 11.32
N GLU A 356 -24.10 5.83 11.65
CA GLU A 356 -24.56 5.18 12.88
C GLU A 356 -24.10 3.73 12.95
N LYS A 357 -24.20 2.97 11.84
CA LYS A 357 -23.69 1.60 11.77
C LYS A 357 -22.18 1.53 11.99
N ALA A 358 -21.43 2.48 11.43
CA ALA A 358 -19.99 2.56 11.63
C ALA A 358 -19.64 2.90 13.10
N ALA A 359 -20.36 3.84 13.74
CA ALA A 359 -20.15 4.21 15.14
C ALA A 359 -20.51 3.11 16.14
N ALA A 360 -21.48 2.25 15.77
CA ALA A 360 -21.97 1.12 16.60
C ALA A 360 -21.08 -0.14 16.45
N ALA A 361 -20.09 -0.15 15.58
CA ALA A 361 -19.20 -1.30 15.40
C ALA A 361 -18.42 -1.61 16.70
N LYS A 362 -18.29 -2.92 17.01
CA LYS A 362 -17.73 -3.38 18.29
C LYS A 362 -16.28 -2.89 18.52
N ASN A 363 -15.48 -2.85 17.48
CA ASN A 363 -14.04 -2.56 17.55
C ASN A 363 -13.68 -1.21 16.91
N VAL A 364 -14.65 -0.28 16.80
CA VAL A 364 -14.38 1.04 16.22
C VAL A 364 -13.37 1.82 17.06
N GLY A 365 -12.27 2.24 16.44
CA GLY A 365 -11.24 3.06 17.10
C GLY A 365 -11.81 4.44 17.49
N THR A 366 -11.25 5.03 18.55
CA THR A 366 -11.69 6.33 19.11
C THR A 366 -11.76 7.41 18.05
N GLU A 367 -10.72 7.55 17.21
CA GLU A 367 -10.65 8.59 16.18
C GLU A 367 -11.76 8.42 15.13
N LEU A 368 -11.97 7.19 14.64
CA LEU A 368 -13.02 6.90 13.68
C LEU A 368 -14.42 7.10 14.28
N LYS A 369 -14.62 6.71 15.54
CA LYS A 369 -15.89 6.92 16.25
C LYS A 369 -16.27 8.39 16.35
N VAL A 370 -15.31 9.24 16.76
CA VAL A 370 -15.52 10.70 16.83
C VAL A 370 -15.83 11.28 15.44
N ARG A 371 -15.10 10.85 14.43
CA ARG A 371 -15.28 11.28 13.04
C ARG A 371 -16.66 10.91 12.51
N THR A 372 -17.10 9.71 12.79
CA THR A 372 -18.37 9.15 12.34
C THR A 372 -19.55 9.84 13.00
N LEU A 373 -19.52 10.00 14.32
CA LEU A 373 -20.58 10.68 15.07
C LEU A 373 -20.69 12.15 14.70
N LEU A 374 -19.58 12.85 14.47
CA LEU A 374 -19.62 14.21 13.95
C LEU A 374 -20.30 14.26 12.57
N ALA A 375 -19.98 13.34 11.67
CA ALA A 375 -20.57 13.29 10.33
C ALA A 375 -22.07 12.93 10.36
N ALA A 376 -22.49 12.03 11.24
CA ALA A 376 -23.90 11.72 11.47
C ALA A 376 -24.69 12.96 11.94
N GLY A 377 -24.18 13.65 12.95
CA GLY A 377 -24.78 14.90 13.44
C GLY A 377 -24.89 15.98 12.37
N GLU A 378 -23.87 16.12 11.51
CA GLU A 378 -23.93 17.04 10.37
C GLU A 378 -25.03 16.64 9.36
N CYS A 379 -25.24 15.33 9.12
CA CYS A 379 -26.34 14.86 8.28
C CYS A 379 -27.71 15.14 8.91
N HIS A 380 -27.87 14.91 10.23
CA HIS A 380 -29.11 15.23 10.93
C HIS A 380 -29.42 16.74 10.94
N ASP A 381 -28.41 17.61 11.05
CA ASP A 381 -28.62 19.05 10.87
C ASP A 381 -29.13 19.38 9.45
N LEU A 382 -28.60 18.73 8.41
CA LEU A 382 -29.06 18.92 7.02
C LEU A 382 -30.48 18.41 6.78
N LEU A 383 -30.95 17.44 7.57
CA LEU A 383 -32.30 16.92 7.57
C LEU A 383 -33.27 17.76 8.41
N GLY A 384 -32.77 18.74 9.16
CA GLY A 384 -33.56 19.53 10.11
C GLY A 384 -33.82 18.82 11.44
N GLU A 385 -33.20 17.70 11.69
CA GLU A 385 -33.34 16.86 12.88
C GLU A 385 -32.39 17.28 14.01
N ARG A 386 -32.53 18.56 14.42
CA ARG A 386 -31.60 19.23 15.34
C ARG A 386 -31.35 18.48 16.65
N GLN A 387 -32.39 17.89 17.23
CA GLN A 387 -32.24 17.19 18.50
C GLN A 387 -31.35 15.95 18.37
N GLN A 388 -31.48 15.22 17.27
CA GLN A 388 -30.61 14.08 16.99
C GLN A 388 -29.17 14.55 16.72
N ALA A 389 -28.99 15.59 15.90
CA ALA A 389 -27.67 16.17 15.64
C ALA A 389 -26.92 16.55 16.93
N VAL A 390 -27.62 17.16 17.89
CA VAL A 390 -27.02 17.55 19.19
C VAL A 390 -26.60 16.31 20.00
N ARG A 391 -27.40 15.23 19.98
CA ARG A 391 -27.00 13.96 20.63
C ARG A 391 -25.72 13.38 20.00
N ASP A 392 -25.66 13.32 18.69
CA ASP A 392 -24.50 12.77 17.97
C ASP A 392 -23.23 13.58 18.26
N TYR A 393 -23.33 14.92 18.26
CA TYR A 393 -22.20 15.79 18.63
C TYR A 393 -21.76 15.60 20.07
N GLN A 394 -22.70 15.40 21.01
CA GLN A 394 -22.35 15.13 22.41
C GLN A 394 -21.66 13.77 22.55
N GLU A 395 -22.13 12.75 21.85
CA GLU A 395 -21.46 11.44 21.82
C GLU A 395 -20.08 11.50 21.20
N ALA A 396 -19.90 12.29 20.12
CA ALA A 396 -18.59 12.51 19.52
C ALA A 396 -17.61 13.17 20.52
N ILE A 397 -18.07 14.16 21.29
CA ILE A 397 -17.26 14.81 22.32
C ILE A 397 -16.89 13.82 23.43
N ASN A 398 -17.85 13.00 23.87
CA ASN A 398 -17.62 12.01 24.92
C ASN A 398 -16.63 10.92 24.49
N ALA A 399 -16.71 10.50 23.22
CA ALA A 399 -15.83 9.47 22.67
C ALA A 399 -14.35 9.91 22.59
N GLY A 400 -14.09 11.19 22.26
CA GLY A 400 -12.70 11.68 22.16
C GLY A 400 -12.59 13.18 22.45
N PRO A 401 -12.69 13.60 23.73
CA PRO A 401 -12.86 15.01 24.12
C PRO A 401 -11.69 15.93 23.71
N ASN A 402 -10.52 15.38 23.48
CA ASN A 402 -9.30 16.13 23.18
C ASN A 402 -8.93 16.15 21.67
N THR A 403 -9.85 15.75 20.80
CA THR A 403 -9.63 15.73 19.36
C THR A 403 -10.09 17.04 18.71
N SER A 404 -9.47 17.41 17.57
CA SER A 404 -9.90 18.55 16.76
C SER A 404 -11.36 18.42 16.26
N ARG A 405 -11.84 17.18 16.10
CA ARG A 405 -13.20 16.87 15.69
C ARG A 405 -14.20 17.09 16.83
N ALA A 406 -13.83 16.78 18.07
CA ALA A 406 -14.63 17.14 19.24
C ALA A 406 -14.76 18.66 19.39
N ASP A 407 -13.71 19.44 19.09
CA ASP A 407 -13.79 20.89 19.05
C ASP A 407 -14.76 21.39 17.97
N THR A 408 -14.79 20.72 16.82
CA THR A 408 -15.78 20.98 15.77
C THR A 408 -17.20 20.64 16.24
N ALA A 409 -17.40 19.49 16.87
CA ALA A 409 -18.68 19.08 17.43
C ALA A 409 -19.22 20.11 18.46
N ARG A 410 -18.36 20.62 19.36
CA ARG A 410 -18.73 21.71 20.31
C ARG A 410 -19.21 22.98 19.58
N LYS A 411 -18.59 23.32 18.45
CA LYS A 411 -19.05 24.46 17.63
C LYS A 411 -20.41 24.16 16.99
N ARG A 412 -20.60 22.94 16.46
CA ARG A 412 -21.86 22.51 15.84
C ARG A 412 -23.02 22.41 16.84
N MET A 413 -22.75 22.07 18.09
CA MET A 413 -23.79 22.15 19.17
C MET A 413 -24.33 23.57 19.36
N LYS A 414 -23.49 24.60 19.17
CA LYS A 414 -23.92 25.99 19.29
C LYS A 414 -24.57 26.52 18.02
N SER A 415 -24.12 26.05 16.86
CA SER A 415 -24.58 26.50 15.55
C SER A 415 -24.73 25.29 14.61
N PRO A 416 -25.95 25.02 14.09
CA PRO A 416 -26.18 23.90 13.18
C PRO A 416 -25.25 23.92 11.97
N TYR A 417 -24.88 22.71 11.52
CA TYR A 417 -24.17 22.55 10.28
C TYR A 417 -25.05 22.96 9.09
N LYS A 418 -24.49 23.70 8.14
CA LYS A 418 -25.14 24.05 6.87
C LYS A 418 -24.20 23.62 5.74
N ALA A 419 -24.75 22.99 4.70
CA ALA A 419 -23.98 22.75 3.48
C ALA A 419 -23.60 24.10 2.85
N SER A 420 -22.31 24.25 2.51
CA SER A 420 -21.79 25.39 1.76
C SER A 420 -22.14 25.28 0.28
#